data_2df3128391f2ca0826b0872615a4aa8b
#
_entry.id   2df3128391f2ca0826b0872615a4aa8b
#
_cell.length_a   1.000
_cell.length_b   1.000
_cell.length_c   1.000
_cell.angle_alpha   90.00
_cell.angle_beta   90.00
_cell.angle_gamma   90.00
#
_symmetry.space_group_name_H-M   'P 1'
#
loop_
_entity.id
_entity.type
_entity.pdbx_description
1 polymer ?
#
loop_
_entity_poly.entity_id
_entity_poly.type
_entity_poly.pdbx_seq_one_letter_code
_entity_poly.pdbx_strand_id
1 'polypeptide(L)'
;MSEHPVAGSANTLRGVQKMRPSLWELIDGMKTIQVPTLIITGDEDDPCLEPAILMKRNIPSAGLVVFPNAGHTNNIEDPDLFNKTLSDFYLKVLSGRWALRDPRSQATGILGFK
;
A
#
# COMPACT_ATOMS: atom_id res chain seq x y z
N MET A 1 -13.46 -20.35 3.13
CA MET A 1 -14.10 -19.95 4.41
C MET A 1 -14.79 -21.10 5.14
N SER A 2 -15.00 -22.23 4.48
CA SER A 2 -15.62 -23.42 5.09
C SER A 2 -14.82 -24.03 6.25
N GLU A 3 -13.54 -23.73 6.36
CA GLU A 3 -12.66 -24.24 7.42
C GLU A 3 -12.68 -23.39 8.69
N HIS A 4 -13.34 -22.23 8.67
CA HIS A 4 -13.40 -21.34 9.83
C HIS A 4 -14.70 -21.50 10.60
N PRO A 5 -14.65 -21.54 11.94
CA PRO A 5 -15.87 -21.55 12.76
C PRO A 5 -16.71 -20.29 12.51
N VAL A 6 -18.01 -20.44 12.47
CA VAL A 6 -18.94 -19.31 12.30
C VAL A 6 -18.73 -18.25 13.38
N ALA A 7 -18.55 -18.68 14.64
CA ALA A 7 -18.31 -17.78 15.76
C ALA A 7 -17.01 -17.00 15.59
N GLY A 8 -15.93 -17.63 15.10
CA GLY A 8 -14.66 -16.98 14.83
C GLY A 8 -14.77 -15.92 13.74
N SER A 9 -15.46 -16.24 12.65
CA SER A 9 -15.70 -15.29 11.56
C SER A 9 -16.56 -14.11 12.02
N ALA A 10 -17.61 -14.35 12.79
CA ALA A 10 -18.47 -13.29 13.32
C ALA A 10 -17.72 -12.39 14.32
N ASN A 11 -16.89 -12.96 15.19
CA ASN A 11 -16.08 -12.20 16.13
C ASN A 11 -15.02 -11.34 15.44
N THR A 12 -14.40 -11.85 14.37
CA THR A 12 -13.46 -11.09 13.55
C THR A 12 -14.15 -9.90 12.90
N LEU A 13 -15.33 -10.10 12.32
CA LEU A 13 -16.11 -9.01 11.73
C LEU A 13 -16.46 -7.93 12.76
N ARG A 14 -16.93 -8.32 13.94
CA ARG A 14 -17.32 -7.37 14.99
C ARG A 14 -16.14 -6.69 15.64
N GLY A 15 -15.10 -7.45 16.00
CA GLY A 15 -13.99 -6.96 16.80
C GLY A 15 -12.88 -6.30 16.02
N VAL A 16 -12.71 -6.63 14.75
CA VAL A 16 -11.63 -6.10 13.91
C VAL A 16 -12.18 -5.28 12.74
N GLN A 17 -12.95 -5.91 11.85
CA GLN A 17 -13.36 -5.26 10.61
C GLN A 17 -14.32 -4.07 10.84
N LYS A 18 -15.27 -4.22 11.76
CA LYS A 18 -16.22 -3.17 12.07
C LYS A 18 -15.63 -2.04 12.93
N MET A 19 -14.73 -2.38 13.84
CA MET A 19 -14.20 -1.45 14.83
C MET A 19 -12.91 -0.74 14.40
N ARG A 20 -12.26 -1.20 13.34
CA ARG A 20 -11.04 -0.53 12.86
C ARG A 20 -11.35 0.86 12.34
N PRO A 21 -10.46 1.84 12.55
CA PRO A 21 -10.63 3.17 11.96
C PRO A 21 -10.52 3.09 10.43
N SER A 22 -11.14 4.03 9.73
CA SER A 22 -10.94 4.17 8.30
C SER A 22 -9.53 4.69 8.00
N LEU A 23 -9.02 4.42 6.80
CA LEU A 23 -7.71 4.96 6.39
C LEU A 23 -7.69 6.49 6.40
N TRP A 24 -8.82 7.15 6.13
CA TRP A 24 -8.94 8.61 6.16
C TRP A 24 -8.68 9.18 7.55
N GLU A 25 -9.06 8.45 8.60
CA GLU A 25 -8.79 8.84 9.99
C GLU A 25 -7.32 8.67 10.38
N LEU A 26 -6.55 7.90 9.59
CA LEU A 26 -5.14 7.59 9.86
C LEU A 26 -4.16 8.50 9.09
N ILE A 27 -4.64 9.47 8.32
CA ILE A 27 -3.79 10.31 7.47
C ILE A 27 -2.70 11.02 8.27
N ASP A 28 -3.04 11.62 9.41
CA ASP A 28 -2.06 12.33 10.22
C ASP A 28 -0.97 11.40 10.74
N GLY A 29 -1.35 10.17 11.13
CA GLY A 29 -0.40 9.14 11.51
C GLY A 29 0.50 8.71 10.35
N MET A 30 -0.05 8.59 9.13
CA MET A 30 0.73 8.24 7.94
C MET A 30 1.86 9.22 7.68
N LYS A 31 1.61 10.52 7.89
CA LYS A 31 2.60 11.58 7.69
C LYS A 31 3.78 11.49 8.64
N THR A 32 3.66 10.76 9.73
CA THR A 32 4.73 10.55 10.71
C THR A 32 5.57 9.31 10.44
N ILE A 33 5.21 8.48 9.46
CA ILE A 33 5.96 7.27 9.10
C ILE A 33 7.28 7.68 8.44
N GLN A 34 8.39 7.33 9.08
CA GLN A 34 9.74 7.70 8.60
C GLN A 34 10.48 6.54 7.95
N VAL A 35 9.99 5.32 8.12
CA VAL A 35 10.64 4.13 7.53
C VAL A 35 10.34 4.03 6.04
N PRO A 36 11.27 3.51 5.24
CA PRO A 36 10.99 3.19 3.84
C PRO A 36 9.78 2.30 3.72
N THR A 37 8.87 2.66 2.82
CA THR A 37 7.57 1.99 2.69
C THR A 37 7.30 1.66 1.23
N LEU A 38 6.93 0.42 0.96
CA LEU A 38 6.47 -0.01 -0.36
C LEU A 38 5.00 -0.42 -0.28
N ILE A 39 4.18 0.14 -1.15
CA ILE A 39 2.77 -0.19 -1.28
C ILE A 39 2.60 -0.99 -2.56
N ILE A 40 2.02 -2.18 -2.45
CA ILE A 40 1.75 -3.06 -3.59
C ILE A 40 0.26 -3.32 -3.66
N THR A 41 -0.33 -3.14 -4.82
CA THR A 41 -1.74 -3.47 -5.08
C THR A 41 -1.90 -4.04 -6.49
N GLY A 42 -2.98 -4.77 -6.73
CA GLY A 42 -3.36 -5.22 -8.08
C GLY A 42 -4.35 -4.25 -8.71
N ASP A 43 -4.28 -4.07 -10.02
CA ASP A 43 -5.18 -3.17 -10.74
C ASP A 43 -6.62 -3.67 -10.81
N GLU A 44 -6.83 -4.98 -10.64
CA GLU A 44 -8.17 -5.60 -10.57
C GLU A 44 -8.71 -5.67 -9.14
N ASP A 45 -8.02 -5.09 -8.17
CA ASP A 45 -8.49 -4.94 -6.80
C ASP A 45 -9.01 -3.51 -6.58
N ASP A 46 -10.10 -3.18 -7.24
CA ASP A 46 -10.65 -1.82 -7.29
C ASP A 46 -10.83 -1.17 -5.91
N PRO A 47 -11.37 -1.88 -4.90
CA PRO A 47 -11.52 -1.29 -3.56
C PRO A 47 -10.21 -0.86 -2.90
N CYS A 48 -9.06 -1.40 -3.34
CA CYS A 48 -7.76 -1.11 -2.77
C CYS A 48 -6.97 -0.04 -3.54
N LEU A 49 -7.43 0.37 -4.72
CA LEU A 49 -6.73 1.36 -5.54
C LEU A 49 -6.68 2.74 -4.88
N GLU A 50 -7.83 3.28 -4.48
CA GLU A 50 -7.88 4.57 -3.78
C GLU A 50 -7.12 4.55 -2.44
N PRO A 51 -7.29 3.54 -1.58
CA PRO A 51 -6.48 3.41 -0.38
C PRO A 51 -4.97 3.38 -0.65
N ALA A 52 -4.52 2.68 -1.69
CA ALA A 52 -3.11 2.63 -2.06
C ALA A 52 -2.59 4.01 -2.46
N ILE A 53 -3.35 4.75 -3.25
CA ILE A 53 -3.01 6.12 -3.65
C ILE A 53 -3.00 7.05 -2.44
N LEU A 54 -3.96 6.92 -1.54
CA LEU A 54 -4.02 7.71 -0.31
C LEU A 54 -2.74 7.52 0.52
N MET A 55 -2.36 6.28 0.76
CA MET A 55 -1.12 5.95 1.48
C MET A 55 0.11 6.51 0.77
N LYS A 56 0.19 6.34 -0.56
CA LYS A 56 1.31 6.88 -1.36
C LYS A 56 1.44 8.39 -1.19
N ARG A 57 0.34 9.11 -1.15
CA ARG A 57 0.35 10.58 -1.04
C ARG A 57 0.72 11.08 0.34
N ASN A 58 0.47 10.30 1.38
CA ASN A 58 0.60 10.75 2.77
C ASN A 58 1.81 10.18 3.52
N ILE A 59 2.36 9.05 3.08
CA ILE A 59 3.57 8.47 3.69
C ILE A 59 4.80 9.08 3.00
N PRO A 60 5.69 9.79 3.75
CA PRO A 60 6.79 10.55 3.15
C PRO A 60 7.75 9.76 2.26
N SER A 61 7.99 8.49 2.58
CA SER A 61 8.93 7.64 1.84
C SER A 61 8.24 6.50 1.08
N ALA A 62 6.96 6.66 0.75
CA ALA A 62 6.21 5.59 0.08
C ALA A 62 6.53 5.49 -1.40
N GLY A 63 6.81 4.27 -1.86
CA GLY A 63 6.75 3.87 -3.26
C GLY A 63 5.45 3.12 -3.53
N LEU A 64 4.92 3.21 -4.72
CA LEU A 64 3.69 2.53 -5.13
C LEU A 64 3.95 1.66 -6.35
N VAL A 65 3.51 0.41 -6.27
CA VAL A 65 3.49 -0.52 -7.41
C VAL A 65 2.06 -1.01 -7.59
N VAL A 66 1.57 -0.92 -8.80
CA VAL A 66 0.28 -1.50 -9.20
C VAL A 66 0.57 -2.61 -10.19
N PHE A 67 0.26 -3.85 -9.83
CA PHE A 67 0.47 -5.00 -10.72
C PHE A 67 -0.65 -5.08 -11.74
N PRO A 68 -0.32 -5.21 -13.02
CA PRO A 68 -1.33 -5.33 -14.07
C PRO A 68 -2.01 -6.69 -14.02
N ASN A 69 -3.30 -6.69 -14.29
CA ASN A 69 -4.11 -7.91 -14.37
C ASN A 69 -4.01 -8.79 -13.12
N ALA A 70 -3.97 -8.15 -11.94
CA ALA A 70 -3.80 -8.82 -10.66
C ALA A 70 -4.86 -8.35 -9.67
N GLY A 71 -5.34 -9.28 -8.86
CA GLY A 71 -6.34 -9.02 -7.82
C GLY A 71 -5.73 -8.82 -6.43
N HIS A 72 -6.51 -9.15 -5.43
CA HIS A 72 -6.17 -8.93 -4.03
C HIS A 72 -5.00 -9.79 -3.53
N THR A 73 -4.88 -11.00 -4.05
CA THR A 73 -3.86 -11.97 -3.65
C THR A 73 -2.69 -12.00 -4.64
N ASN A 74 -2.20 -10.82 -5.03
CA ASN A 74 -1.19 -10.67 -6.06
C ASN A 74 0.13 -11.43 -5.76
N ASN A 75 0.44 -11.66 -4.50
CA ASN A 75 1.59 -12.48 -4.09
C ASN A 75 1.43 -13.96 -4.45
N ILE A 76 0.20 -14.45 -4.60
CA ILE A 76 -0.11 -15.82 -5.00
C ILE A 76 -0.35 -15.90 -6.51
N GLU A 77 -1.00 -14.86 -7.06
CA GLU A 77 -1.35 -14.81 -8.49
C GLU A 77 -0.11 -14.64 -9.38
N ASP A 78 0.87 -13.87 -8.93
CA ASP A 78 2.13 -13.64 -9.64
C ASP A 78 3.30 -13.59 -8.64
N PRO A 79 3.71 -14.75 -8.10
CA PRO A 79 4.74 -14.80 -7.08
C PRO A 79 6.11 -14.32 -7.56
N ASP A 80 6.44 -14.55 -8.82
CA ASP A 80 7.74 -14.15 -9.39
C ASP A 80 7.85 -12.62 -9.44
N LEU A 81 6.82 -11.93 -9.93
CA LEU A 81 6.77 -10.48 -9.98
C LEU A 81 6.74 -9.89 -8.56
N PHE A 82 5.95 -10.46 -7.67
CA PHE A 82 5.87 -10.02 -6.28
C PHE A 82 7.23 -10.13 -5.58
N ASN A 83 7.87 -11.30 -5.67
CA ASN A 83 9.16 -11.54 -5.04
C ASN A 83 10.26 -10.66 -5.62
N LYS A 84 10.28 -10.46 -6.94
CA LYS A 84 11.24 -9.56 -7.59
C LYS A 84 11.04 -8.12 -7.12
N THR A 85 9.81 -7.65 -7.09
CA THR A 85 9.46 -6.29 -6.63
C THR A 85 9.91 -6.07 -5.19
N LEU A 86 9.65 -7.03 -4.32
CA LEU A 86 10.04 -6.97 -2.91
C LEU A 86 11.55 -7.00 -2.74
N SER A 87 12.26 -7.85 -3.48
CA SER A 87 13.73 -7.93 -3.46
C SER A 87 14.36 -6.63 -3.94
N ASP A 88 13.86 -6.05 -5.01
CA ASP A 88 14.33 -4.77 -5.54
C ASP A 88 14.15 -3.64 -4.51
N PHE A 89 13.02 -3.65 -3.81
CA PHE A 89 12.78 -2.69 -2.72
C PHE A 89 13.81 -2.82 -1.61
N TYR A 90 14.03 -4.03 -1.10
CA TYR A 90 15.02 -4.25 -0.04
C TYR A 90 16.44 -3.86 -0.47
N LEU A 91 16.83 -4.19 -1.70
CA LEU A 91 18.14 -3.81 -2.21
C LEU A 91 18.33 -2.29 -2.28
N LYS A 92 17.31 -1.55 -2.69
CA LYS A 92 17.34 -0.09 -2.72
C LYS A 92 17.44 0.50 -1.31
N VAL A 93 16.68 -0.05 -0.37
CA VAL A 93 16.72 0.40 1.04
C VAL A 93 18.11 0.14 1.64
N LEU A 94 18.63 -1.09 1.50
CA LEU A 94 19.91 -1.49 2.06
C LEU A 94 21.08 -0.73 1.45
N SER A 95 20.98 -0.32 0.20
CA SER A 95 22.01 0.47 -0.48
C SER A 95 21.88 1.99 -0.28
N GLY A 96 20.93 2.43 0.54
CA GLY A 96 20.71 3.85 0.81
C GLY A 96 20.12 4.64 -0.36
N ARG A 97 19.50 3.96 -1.33
CA ARG A 97 18.94 4.60 -2.54
C ARG A 97 17.43 4.84 -2.45
N TRP A 98 16.80 4.48 -1.35
CA TRP A 98 15.37 4.74 -1.16
C TRP A 98 15.19 6.15 -0.56
N ALA A 99 14.66 7.06 -1.36
CA ALA A 99 14.54 8.46 -0.99
C ALA A 99 13.12 8.84 -0.54
N LEU A 100 13.01 9.98 0.11
CA LEU A 100 11.72 10.65 0.33
C LEU A 100 11.14 11.08 -1.02
N ARG A 101 9.84 11.36 -1.03
CA ARG A 101 9.18 11.86 -2.24
C ARG A 101 9.80 13.18 -2.70
N ASP A 102 10.02 13.28 -4.00
CA ASP A 102 10.46 14.53 -4.62
C ASP A 102 9.33 15.56 -4.51
N PRO A 103 9.58 16.76 -3.94
CA PRO A 103 8.56 17.81 -3.85
C PRO A 103 7.95 18.16 -5.22
N ARG A 104 8.73 18.05 -6.30
CA ARG A 104 8.25 18.30 -7.66
C ARG A 104 7.17 17.32 -8.10
N SER A 105 7.24 16.08 -7.61
CA SER A 105 6.23 15.05 -7.91
C SER A 105 4.87 15.34 -7.28
N GLN A 106 4.82 16.27 -6.34
CA GLN A 106 3.60 16.65 -5.62
C GLN A 106 2.97 17.93 -6.18
N ALA A 107 3.55 18.49 -7.23
CA ALA A 107 3.02 19.68 -7.88
C ALA A 107 1.74 19.34 -8.66
N THR A 108 0.84 20.30 -8.77
CA THR A 108 -0.45 20.12 -9.46
C THR A 108 -0.36 20.27 -10.96
N GLY A 109 0.74 20.81 -11.49
CA GLY A 109 0.96 21.03 -12.91
C GLY A 109 2.05 20.13 -13.49
N ILE A 110 1.95 19.86 -14.78
CA ILE A 110 2.91 19.03 -15.54
C ILE A 110 4.34 19.58 -15.44
N LEU A 111 4.49 20.91 -15.36
CA LEU A 111 5.80 21.56 -15.28
C LEU A 111 6.36 21.68 -13.86
N GLY A 112 5.71 21.05 -12.87
CA GLY A 112 6.17 21.10 -11.48
C GLY A 112 5.82 22.38 -10.72
N PHE A 113 4.98 23.23 -11.29
CA PHE A 113 4.47 24.43 -10.63
C PHE A 113 3.08 24.19 -10.05
N LYS A 114 2.81 24.77 -8.91
CA LYS A 114 1.48 24.73 -8.32
C LYS A 114 0.53 25.71 -8.99
#